data_a3b75e46e860d0006fa247ba2415db5c
#
_entry.id   a3b75e46e860d0006fa247ba2415db5c
#
_cell.length_a   1.000
_cell.length_b   1.000
_cell.length_c   1.000
_cell.angle_alpha   90.00
_cell.angle_beta   90.00
_cell.angle_gamma   90.00
#
_symmetry.space_group_name_H-M   'P 1'
#
loop_
_entity.id
_entity.type
_entity.pdbx_description
1 polymer ?
#
loop_
_entity_poly.entity_id
_entity_poly.type
_entity_poly.pdbx_seq_one_letter_code
_entity_poly.pdbx_strand_id
1 'polypeptide(L)'
;MKPDYKNWVPKSMVYGLAGGTVIAFLAFMLLGATGAVFHGTPRLIAVIVFGIGTLILLFFTGWMAALHRTFDYNGKRKLSKTIIEGTAKYVTIPDGGTGLDVGCGSGALTIDAAKRNPKATMVGCDIWSGAYKAVFTKKRCEDNAKAEGVTNVRFTEGNAVHLPFADASFDAVTSNYVYHNISGHDKQKLLLETLRVLKKGGTFAIHDLMSPARCGDMDAFVKRLKAEGYEEVRLIDTADGLFMNKKESALLGLAGSMLLIGKK
;
A
#
# COMPACT_ATOMS: atom_id res chain seq x y z
N MET A 1 14.07 -1.08 21.24
CA MET A 1 12.94 -1.77 20.55
C MET A 1 13.23 -1.71 19.07
N LYS A 2 12.85 -2.72 18.26
CA LYS A 2 12.97 -2.62 16.79
C LYS A 2 11.64 -2.17 16.20
N PRO A 3 11.61 -1.35 15.14
CA PRO A 3 10.38 -0.93 14.49
C PRO A 3 9.66 -2.13 13.85
N ASP A 4 8.33 -2.13 13.91
CA ASP A 4 7.46 -3.15 13.33
C ASP A 4 6.45 -2.52 12.37
N TYR A 5 6.88 -2.31 11.14
CA TYR A 5 6.05 -1.70 10.10
C TYR A 5 5.00 -2.63 9.51
N LYS A 6 4.95 -3.89 9.98
CA LYS A 6 4.09 -4.96 9.45
C LYS A 6 4.29 -5.19 7.95
N ASN A 7 3.97 -6.38 7.54
CA ASN A 7 4.00 -6.72 6.12
C ASN A 7 2.64 -6.35 5.49
N TRP A 8 2.65 -5.80 4.29
CA TRP A 8 1.44 -5.48 3.54
C TRP A 8 0.62 -6.72 3.19
N VAL A 9 1.26 -7.88 3.14
CA VAL A 9 0.62 -9.21 3.01
C VAL A 9 0.77 -9.94 4.34
N PRO A 10 -0.27 -9.97 5.21
CA PRO A 10 -0.18 -10.60 6.52
C PRO A 10 0.07 -12.11 6.45
N LYS A 11 0.84 -12.65 7.39
CA LYS A 11 1.08 -14.11 7.51
C LYS A 11 -0.23 -14.91 7.63
N SER A 12 -1.25 -14.34 8.25
CA SER A 12 -2.57 -14.98 8.39
C SER A 12 -3.19 -15.34 7.05
N MET A 13 -2.99 -14.52 6.00
CA MET A 13 -3.47 -14.84 4.65
C MET A 13 -2.74 -16.05 4.07
N VAL A 14 -1.41 -16.13 4.27
CA VAL A 14 -0.61 -17.28 3.81
C VAL A 14 -1.03 -18.56 4.55
N TYR A 15 -1.17 -18.48 5.88
CA TYR A 15 -1.58 -19.65 6.68
C TYR A 15 -3.02 -20.05 6.42
N GLY A 16 -3.94 -19.11 6.16
CA GLY A 16 -5.32 -19.42 5.78
C GLY A 16 -5.39 -20.19 4.46
N LEU A 17 -4.66 -19.75 3.44
CA LEU A 17 -4.57 -20.47 2.16
C LEU A 17 -3.88 -21.82 2.31
N ALA A 18 -2.81 -21.92 3.08
CA ALA A 18 -2.13 -23.18 3.35
C ALA A 18 -3.06 -24.17 4.06
N GLY A 19 -3.82 -23.72 5.07
CA GLY A 19 -4.83 -24.53 5.75
C GLY A 19 -5.92 -25.01 4.81
N GLY A 20 -6.45 -24.13 3.96
CA GLY A 20 -7.42 -24.48 2.91
C GLY A 20 -6.86 -25.49 1.92
N THR A 21 -5.58 -25.36 1.53
CA THR A 21 -4.90 -26.33 0.67
C THR A 21 -4.84 -27.72 1.30
N VAL A 22 -4.47 -27.79 2.59
CA VAL A 22 -4.42 -29.06 3.32
C VAL A 22 -5.81 -29.70 3.41
N ILE A 23 -6.84 -28.92 3.74
CA ILE A 23 -8.23 -29.43 3.82
C ILE A 23 -8.69 -29.94 2.47
N ALA A 24 -8.45 -29.21 1.38
CA ALA A 24 -8.83 -29.62 0.04
C ALA A 24 -8.08 -30.92 -0.39
N PHE A 25 -6.79 -31.03 -0.04
CA PHE A 25 -6.00 -32.24 -0.30
C PHE A 25 -6.51 -33.46 0.49
N LEU A 26 -6.84 -33.27 1.77
CA LEU A 26 -7.43 -34.39 2.58
C LEU A 26 -8.78 -34.79 2.03
N ALA A 27 -9.61 -33.87 1.58
CA ALA A 27 -10.88 -34.20 0.92
C ALA A 27 -10.65 -34.94 -0.42
N PHE A 28 -9.68 -34.52 -1.23
CA PHE A 28 -9.25 -35.22 -2.44
C PHE A 28 -8.85 -36.67 -2.13
N MET A 29 -8.03 -36.88 -1.11
CA MET A 29 -7.58 -38.22 -0.71
C MET A 29 -8.75 -39.07 -0.23
N LEU A 30 -9.55 -38.60 0.71
CA LEU A 30 -10.61 -39.34 1.37
C LEU A 30 -11.79 -39.63 0.44
N LEU A 31 -12.29 -38.61 -0.28
CA LEU A 31 -13.51 -38.69 -1.09
C LEU A 31 -13.24 -39.17 -2.51
N GLY A 32 -12.03 -38.95 -3.02
CA GLY A 32 -11.66 -39.27 -4.40
C GLY A 32 -10.61 -40.34 -4.53
N ALA A 33 -9.37 -40.10 -4.16
CA ALA A 33 -8.24 -40.95 -4.51
C ALA A 33 -8.31 -42.35 -3.92
N THR A 34 -8.65 -42.51 -2.63
CA THR A 34 -8.71 -43.82 -1.96
C THR A 34 -9.93 -44.64 -2.34
N GLY A 35 -11.03 -44.02 -2.79
CA GLY A 35 -12.30 -44.66 -3.01
C GLY A 35 -12.97 -45.16 -1.71
N ALA A 36 -12.55 -44.66 -0.54
CA ALA A 36 -13.06 -45.12 0.76
C ALA A 36 -14.52 -44.71 1.00
N VAL A 37 -14.97 -43.58 0.42
CA VAL A 37 -16.31 -43.03 0.64
C VAL A 37 -17.16 -43.12 -0.62
N PHE A 38 -16.62 -42.66 -1.75
CA PHE A 38 -17.33 -42.62 -3.03
C PHE A 38 -16.80 -43.66 -4.03
N HIS A 39 -17.73 -44.24 -4.85
CA HIS A 39 -17.43 -45.18 -5.93
C HIS A 39 -18.07 -44.67 -7.22
N GLY A 40 -17.61 -45.14 -8.38
CA GLY A 40 -18.17 -44.80 -9.69
C GLY A 40 -18.13 -43.29 -9.98
N THR A 41 -19.20 -42.76 -10.57
CA THR A 41 -19.30 -41.35 -10.98
C THR A 41 -19.09 -40.34 -9.86
N PRO A 42 -19.67 -40.50 -8.64
CA PRO A 42 -19.40 -39.59 -7.53
C PRO A 42 -17.92 -39.51 -7.15
N ARG A 43 -17.18 -40.62 -7.19
CA ARG A 43 -15.74 -40.64 -6.96
C ARG A 43 -14.99 -39.84 -8.01
N LEU A 44 -15.32 -40.02 -9.28
CA LEU A 44 -14.68 -39.27 -10.37
C LEU A 44 -14.91 -37.78 -10.21
N ILE A 45 -16.13 -37.33 -9.88
CA ILE A 45 -16.45 -35.95 -9.60
C ILE A 45 -15.60 -35.41 -8.43
N ALA A 46 -15.50 -36.19 -7.33
CA ALA A 46 -14.70 -35.77 -6.17
C ALA A 46 -13.21 -35.65 -6.52
N VAL A 47 -12.64 -36.56 -7.31
CA VAL A 47 -11.26 -36.48 -7.80
C VAL A 47 -11.03 -35.19 -8.58
N ILE A 48 -11.93 -34.88 -9.51
CA ILE A 48 -11.79 -33.68 -10.36
C ILE A 48 -11.93 -32.41 -9.52
N VAL A 49 -12.99 -32.28 -8.73
CA VAL A 49 -13.28 -31.04 -7.97
C VAL A 49 -12.23 -30.78 -6.91
N PHE A 50 -11.95 -31.74 -6.05
CA PHE A 50 -10.97 -31.55 -4.98
C PHE A 50 -9.52 -31.56 -5.48
N GLY A 51 -9.21 -32.29 -6.56
CA GLY A 51 -7.91 -32.30 -7.20
C GLY A 51 -7.58 -30.94 -7.80
N ILE A 52 -8.47 -30.40 -8.63
CA ILE A 52 -8.30 -29.05 -9.22
C ILE A 52 -8.30 -28.00 -8.13
N GLY A 53 -9.23 -28.07 -7.16
CA GLY A 53 -9.28 -27.14 -6.03
C GLY A 53 -7.96 -27.11 -5.23
N THR A 54 -7.37 -28.28 -4.97
CA THR A 54 -6.07 -28.39 -4.29
C THR A 54 -4.96 -27.71 -5.09
N LEU A 55 -4.88 -27.95 -6.40
CA LEU A 55 -3.85 -27.32 -7.25
C LEU A 55 -3.99 -25.81 -7.30
N ILE A 56 -5.21 -25.29 -7.40
CA ILE A 56 -5.49 -23.86 -7.39
C ILE A 56 -5.05 -23.25 -6.05
N LEU A 57 -5.46 -23.83 -4.93
CA LEU A 57 -5.11 -23.34 -3.60
C LEU A 57 -3.60 -23.43 -3.34
N LEU A 58 -2.94 -24.48 -3.81
CA LEU A 58 -1.48 -24.63 -3.71
C LEU A 58 -0.76 -23.51 -4.47
N PHE A 59 -1.22 -23.21 -5.70
CA PHE A 59 -0.69 -22.11 -6.49
C PHE A 59 -0.84 -20.77 -5.75
N PHE A 60 -2.04 -20.46 -5.26
CA PHE A 60 -2.27 -19.22 -4.52
C PHE A 60 -1.52 -19.15 -3.20
N THR A 61 -1.34 -20.27 -2.51
CA THR A 61 -0.51 -20.34 -1.28
C THR A 61 0.94 -20.00 -1.59
N GLY A 62 1.52 -20.60 -2.63
CA GLY A 62 2.89 -20.31 -3.07
C GLY A 62 3.06 -18.85 -3.52
N TRP A 63 2.11 -18.35 -4.30
CA TRP A 63 2.09 -16.96 -4.75
C TRP A 63 2.00 -15.99 -3.57
N MET A 64 1.07 -16.21 -2.63
CA MET A 64 0.91 -15.34 -1.46
C MET A 64 2.14 -15.38 -0.53
N ALA A 65 2.80 -16.55 -0.41
CA ALA A 65 4.05 -16.67 0.31
C ALA A 65 5.20 -15.89 -0.37
N ALA A 66 5.24 -15.88 -1.69
CA ALA A 66 6.19 -15.08 -2.47
C ALA A 66 5.94 -13.58 -2.28
N LEU A 67 4.68 -13.14 -2.35
CA LEU A 67 4.27 -11.76 -2.04
C LEU A 67 4.71 -11.36 -0.63
N HIS A 68 4.39 -12.18 0.38
CA HIS A 68 4.79 -11.92 1.76
C HIS A 68 6.31 -11.73 1.90
N ARG A 69 7.11 -12.59 1.27
CA ARG A 69 8.58 -12.47 1.30
C ARG A 69 9.09 -11.22 0.61
N THR A 70 8.46 -10.83 -0.49
CA THR A 70 8.85 -9.67 -1.29
C THR A 70 8.56 -8.36 -0.56
N PHE A 71 7.39 -8.27 0.10
CA PHE A 71 6.98 -7.09 0.88
C PHE A 71 7.53 -7.04 2.29
N ASP A 72 8.29 -8.05 2.73
CA ASP A 72 8.93 -8.00 4.05
C ASP A 72 9.91 -6.81 4.13
N TYR A 73 9.61 -5.87 5.02
CA TYR A 73 10.37 -4.63 5.21
C TYR A 73 11.86 -4.89 5.54
N ASN A 74 12.13 -6.00 6.24
CA ASN A 74 13.46 -6.42 6.66
C ASN A 74 13.96 -7.67 5.89
N GLY A 75 13.18 -8.16 4.92
CA GLY A 75 13.50 -9.33 4.10
C GLY A 75 14.63 -9.09 3.09
N LYS A 76 14.82 -10.03 2.16
CA LYS A 76 15.85 -9.91 1.11
C LYS A 76 15.52 -8.84 0.07
N ARG A 77 14.26 -8.81 -0.46
CA ARG A 77 13.86 -7.90 -1.52
C ARG A 77 13.51 -6.50 -0.97
N LYS A 78 12.93 -6.43 0.23
CA LYS A 78 12.58 -5.19 0.93
C LYS A 78 11.75 -4.22 0.08
N LEU A 79 10.84 -4.74 -0.75
CA LEU A 79 10.14 -3.92 -1.73
C LEU A 79 9.33 -2.80 -1.07
N SER A 80 8.61 -3.09 0.02
CA SER A 80 7.90 -2.06 0.78
C SER A 80 8.82 -0.95 1.28
N LYS A 81 9.99 -1.31 1.80
CA LYS A 81 11.01 -0.35 2.22
C LYS A 81 11.53 0.49 1.04
N THR A 82 11.85 -0.17 -0.08
CA THR A 82 12.31 0.50 -1.30
C THR A 82 11.31 1.55 -1.79
N ILE A 83 10.01 1.21 -1.78
CA ILE A 83 8.93 2.10 -2.20
C ILE A 83 8.81 3.29 -1.23
N ILE A 84 8.79 3.03 0.07
CA ILE A 84 8.65 4.07 1.11
C ILE A 84 9.80 5.05 1.07
N GLU A 85 11.05 4.56 1.14
CA GLU A 85 12.24 5.40 1.09
C GLU A 85 12.37 6.13 -0.25
N GLY A 86 11.95 5.47 -1.34
CA GLY A 86 11.93 6.07 -2.67
C GLY A 86 10.91 7.20 -2.81
N THR A 87 9.70 7.03 -2.25
CA THR A 87 8.66 8.06 -2.25
C THR A 87 9.06 9.25 -1.39
N ALA A 88 9.60 9.01 -0.20
CA ALA A 88 10.03 10.07 0.73
C ALA A 88 11.13 10.98 0.17
N LYS A 89 11.92 10.54 -0.82
CA LYS A 89 12.95 11.35 -1.48
C LYS A 89 12.41 12.57 -2.24
N TYR A 90 11.15 12.52 -2.63
CA TYR A 90 10.52 13.59 -3.41
C TYR A 90 9.83 14.64 -2.56
N VAL A 91 10.01 14.60 -1.25
CA VAL A 91 9.38 15.53 -0.31
C VAL A 91 10.43 16.38 0.38
N THR A 92 10.31 17.68 0.22
CA THR A 92 11.12 18.68 0.93
C THR A 92 10.18 19.59 1.73
N ILE A 93 10.48 19.75 3.00
CA ILE A 93 9.71 20.59 3.91
C ILE A 93 10.65 21.70 4.42
N PRO A 94 10.26 22.96 4.38
CA PRO A 94 11.08 24.03 4.90
C PRO A 94 11.32 23.89 6.41
N ASP A 95 12.40 24.49 6.92
CA ASP A 95 12.68 24.50 8.35
C ASP A 95 11.50 25.09 9.15
N GLY A 96 11.06 24.38 10.17
CA GLY A 96 9.87 24.74 10.95
C GLY A 96 8.52 24.42 10.27
N GLY A 97 8.53 23.93 9.02
CA GLY A 97 7.33 23.57 8.27
C GLY A 97 6.68 22.27 8.75
N THR A 98 5.53 21.95 8.16
CA THR A 98 4.74 20.76 8.51
C THR A 98 4.35 19.99 7.26
N GLY A 99 4.62 18.66 7.24
CA GLY A 99 4.16 17.74 6.20
C GLY A 99 3.01 16.86 6.69
N LEU A 100 2.19 16.37 5.76
CA LEU A 100 1.12 15.40 6.00
C LEU A 100 1.38 14.12 5.22
N ASP A 101 1.21 12.97 5.86
CA ASP A 101 1.19 11.65 5.23
C ASP A 101 -0.22 11.08 5.34
N VAL A 102 -0.93 10.97 4.20
CA VAL A 102 -2.33 10.54 4.14
C VAL A 102 -2.40 9.02 4.00
N GLY A 103 -3.11 8.37 4.93
CA GLY A 103 -3.20 6.91 5.01
C GLY A 103 -1.88 6.30 5.50
N CYS A 104 -1.34 6.83 6.59
CA CYS A 104 0.00 6.51 7.07
C CYS A 104 0.20 5.05 7.55
N GLY A 105 -0.87 4.29 7.76
CA GLY A 105 -0.85 2.87 8.14
C GLY A 105 -0.06 2.60 9.41
N SER A 106 1.17 2.09 9.26
CA SER A 106 2.13 1.84 10.36
C SER A 106 3.11 2.97 10.61
N GLY A 107 2.98 4.10 9.89
CA GLY A 107 3.81 5.29 10.03
C GLY A 107 5.13 5.25 9.26
N ALA A 108 5.37 4.24 8.41
CA ALA A 108 6.68 4.05 7.77
C ALA A 108 7.09 5.23 6.88
N LEU A 109 6.18 5.73 6.02
CA LEU A 109 6.46 6.88 5.14
C LEU A 109 6.54 8.18 5.94
N THR A 110 5.65 8.38 6.92
CA THR A 110 5.68 9.52 7.84
C THR A 110 7.04 9.62 8.55
N ILE A 111 7.54 8.50 9.07
CA ILE A 111 8.80 8.45 9.83
C ILE A 111 10.00 8.67 8.89
N ASP A 112 10.01 8.06 7.71
CA ASP A 112 11.13 8.27 6.77
C ASP A 112 11.16 9.71 6.23
N ALA A 113 10.01 10.30 5.93
CA ALA A 113 9.91 11.71 5.54
C ALA A 113 10.38 12.65 6.68
N ALA A 114 10.04 12.34 7.94
CA ALA A 114 10.51 13.11 9.09
C ALA A 114 12.03 13.06 9.28
N LYS A 115 12.64 11.88 9.09
CA LYS A 115 14.12 11.73 9.14
C LYS A 115 14.82 12.57 8.07
N ARG A 116 14.22 12.68 6.88
CA ARG A 116 14.76 13.46 5.76
C ARG A 116 14.59 14.96 5.96
N ASN A 117 13.64 15.37 6.79
CA ASN A 117 13.31 16.75 7.11
C ASN A 117 13.40 16.99 8.62
N PRO A 118 14.61 16.91 9.23
CA PRO A 118 14.75 16.84 10.70
C PRO A 118 14.34 18.11 11.44
N LYS A 119 14.26 19.25 10.73
CA LYS A 119 13.82 20.54 11.30
C LYS A 119 12.33 20.85 11.03
N ALA A 120 11.60 19.93 10.40
CA ALA A 120 10.18 20.04 10.13
C ALA A 120 9.41 19.01 10.96
N THR A 121 8.09 19.14 11.02
CA THR A 121 7.20 18.16 11.67
C THR A 121 6.42 17.37 10.62
N MET A 122 6.37 16.04 10.74
CA MET A 122 5.49 15.21 9.94
C MET A 122 4.25 14.78 10.73
N VAL A 123 3.09 14.87 10.08
CA VAL A 123 1.80 14.41 10.60
C VAL A 123 1.37 13.20 9.80
N GLY A 124 1.25 12.03 10.42
CA GLY A 124 0.61 10.87 9.81
C GLY A 124 -0.88 10.85 10.14
N CYS A 125 -1.75 10.76 9.16
CA CYS A 125 -3.18 10.55 9.41
C CYS A 125 -3.69 9.26 8.77
N ASP A 126 -4.58 8.56 9.49
CA ASP A 126 -5.22 7.34 9.02
C ASP A 126 -6.55 7.15 9.75
N ILE A 127 -7.45 6.36 9.19
CA ILE A 127 -8.70 5.99 9.88
C ILE A 127 -8.49 4.82 10.85
N TRP A 128 -7.42 4.07 10.70
CA TRP A 128 -7.11 2.82 11.44
C TRP A 128 -8.33 1.93 11.68
N SER A 129 -9.13 1.72 10.64
CA SER A 129 -10.38 0.98 10.70
C SER A 129 -10.46 -0.11 9.62
N GLY A 130 -11.57 -0.85 9.57
CA GLY A 130 -11.82 -1.88 8.56
C GLY A 130 -10.89 -3.09 8.70
N ALA A 131 -10.55 -3.71 7.57
CA ALA A 131 -9.76 -4.96 7.51
C ALA A 131 -8.35 -4.84 8.10
N TYR A 132 -7.79 -3.63 8.14
CA TYR A 132 -6.43 -3.37 8.63
C TYR A 132 -6.35 -2.95 10.09
N LYS A 133 -7.47 -2.78 10.80
CA LYS A 133 -7.53 -2.32 12.21
C LYS A 133 -6.68 -3.17 13.17
N ALA A 134 -6.60 -4.47 12.93
CA ALA A 134 -5.78 -5.37 13.76
C ALA A 134 -4.27 -5.25 13.50
N VAL A 135 -3.89 -4.67 12.36
CA VAL A 135 -2.49 -4.61 11.89
C VAL A 135 -1.92 -3.21 12.04
N PHE A 136 -2.68 -2.19 11.65
CA PHE A 136 -2.27 -0.79 11.70
C PHE A 136 -3.05 -0.05 12.79
N THR A 137 -2.34 0.66 13.65
CA THR A 137 -2.93 1.44 14.76
C THR A 137 -2.07 2.68 15.02
N LYS A 138 -2.69 3.74 15.56
CA LYS A 138 -1.97 4.94 15.99
C LYS A 138 -0.82 4.60 16.95
N LYS A 139 -1.11 3.74 17.96
CA LYS A 139 -0.09 3.30 18.91
C LYS A 139 1.11 2.64 18.23
N ARG A 140 0.90 1.85 17.18
CA ARG A 140 2.01 1.24 16.43
C ARG A 140 2.86 2.28 15.72
N CYS A 141 2.25 3.32 15.15
CA CYS A 141 2.99 4.43 14.56
C CYS A 141 3.89 5.12 15.59
N GLU A 142 3.34 5.40 16.78
CA GLU A 142 4.07 6.01 17.90
C GLU A 142 5.21 5.10 18.39
N ASP A 143 4.96 3.80 18.55
CA ASP A 143 5.96 2.81 18.95
C ASP A 143 7.09 2.70 17.88
N ASN A 144 6.75 2.75 16.60
CA ASN A 144 7.72 2.73 15.51
C ASN A 144 8.57 4.00 15.48
N ALA A 145 7.97 5.17 15.64
CA ALA A 145 8.71 6.44 15.72
C ALA A 145 9.70 6.43 16.89
N LYS A 146 9.25 5.98 18.06
CA LYS A 146 10.10 5.82 19.24
C LYS A 146 11.24 4.84 19.00
N ALA A 147 10.96 3.69 18.37
CA ALA A 147 11.97 2.67 18.04
C ALA A 147 13.06 3.16 17.09
N GLU A 148 12.69 4.10 16.20
CA GLU A 148 13.57 4.74 15.22
C GLU A 148 14.24 6.03 15.76
N GLY A 149 13.92 6.45 16.99
CA GLY A 149 14.45 7.68 17.60
C GLY A 149 13.93 8.96 16.93
N VAL A 150 12.78 8.90 16.26
CA VAL A 150 12.18 10.04 15.54
C VAL A 150 11.17 10.73 16.44
N THR A 151 11.40 12.02 16.73
CA THR A 151 10.60 12.83 17.66
C THR A 151 9.76 13.91 16.97
N ASN A 152 10.09 14.25 15.74
CA ASN A 152 9.41 15.26 14.94
C ASN A 152 8.23 14.71 14.12
N VAL A 153 7.48 13.78 14.72
CA VAL A 153 6.27 13.19 14.15
C VAL A 153 5.10 13.24 15.11
N ARG A 154 3.90 13.31 14.58
CA ARG A 154 2.65 13.10 15.33
C ARG A 154 1.67 12.31 14.47
N PHE A 155 0.76 11.59 15.12
CA PHE A 155 -0.22 10.75 14.44
C PHE A 155 -1.63 11.13 14.90
N THR A 156 -2.56 11.22 13.96
CA THR A 156 -3.95 11.61 14.23
C THR A 156 -4.92 10.84 13.35
N GLU A 157 -6.15 10.71 13.80
CA GLU A 157 -7.22 10.14 12.99
C GLU A 157 -7.62 11.11 11.88
N GLY A 158 -7.84 10.57 10.67
CA GLY A 158 -8.27 11.35 9.51
C GLY A 158 -8.68 10.46 8.35
N ASN A 159 -9.74 10.88 7.67
CA ASN A 159 -10.29 10.16 6.51
C ASN A 159 -9.82 10.85 5.21
N ALA A 160 -9.18 10.09 4.33
CA ALA A 160 -8.69 10.59 3.03
C ALA A 160 -9.83 11.04 2.07
N VAL A 161 -11.07 10.63 2.33
CA VAL A 161 -12.25 11.11 1.58
C VAL A 161 -12.60 12.56 1.93
N HIS A 162 -12.37 12.93 3.19
CA HIS A 162 -12.56 14.29 3.69
C HIS A 162 -11.58 14.51 4.84
N LEU A 163 -10.46 15.17 4.54
CA LEU A 163 -9.38 15.39 5.50
C LEU A 163 -9.80 16.44 6.55
N PRO A 164 -9.61 16.17 7.85
CA PRO A 164 -10.01 17.08 8.92
C PRO A 164 -9.02 18.25 9.11
N PHE A 165 -8.54 18.81 8.00
CA PHE A 165 -7.58 19.90 7.99
C PHE A 165 -8.07 21.03 7.07
N ALA A 166 -7.75 22.26 7.42
CA ALA A 166 -8.04 23.43 6.61
C ALA A 166 -7.24 23.41 5.30
N ASP A 167 -7.72 24.16 4.30
CA ASP A 167 -7.01 24.36 3.05
C ASP A 167 -5.62 24.97 3.33
N ALA A 168 -4.64 24.60 2.50
CA ALA A 168 -3.30 25.17 2.57
C ALA A 168 -2.66 25.11 3.98
N SER A 169 -2.81 23.96 4.68
CA SER A 169 -2.28 23.77 6.05
C SER A 169 -0.88 23.20 6.09
N PHE A 170 -0.45 22.49 5.03
CA PHE A 170 0.79 21.73 5.02
C PHE A 170 1.76 22.20 3.95
N ASP A 171 3.05 22.19 4.27
CA ASP A 171 4.13 22.53 3.35
C ASP A 171 4.51 21.35 2.44
N ALA A 172 4.12 20.14 2.82
CA ALA A 172 4.26 18.95 1.97
C ALA A 172 3.13 17.95 2.23
N VAL A 173 2.78 17.14 1.23
CA VAL A 173 1.86 16.00 1.39
C VAL A 173 2.42 14.74 0.75
N THR A 174 2.24 13.61 1.44
CA THR A 174 2.61 12.27 0.96
C THR A 174 1.44 11.31 1.06
N SER A 175 1.46 10.25 0.27
CA SER A 175 0.60 9.09 0.45
C SER A 175 1.21 7.89 -0.28
N ASN A 176 0.99 6.67 0.22
CA ASN A 176 1.49 5.47 -0.42
C ASN A 176 0.49 4.32 -0.35
N TYR A 177 -0.03 3.89 -1.51
CA TYR A 177 -0.97 2.78 -1.68
C TYR A 177 -2.24 2.89 -0.82
N VAL A 178 -2.90 4.03 -0.86
CA VAL A 178 -4.10 4.34 -0.08
C VAL A 178 -5.36 4.36 -0.95
N TYR A 179 -5.35 5.15 -2.00
CA TYR A 179 -6.58 5.51 -2.74
C TYR A 179 -7.19 4.34 -3.49
N HIS A 180 -6.40 3.40 -4.00
CA HIS A 180 -6.92 2.20 -4.66
C HIS A 180 -7.80 1.33 -3.73
N ASN A 181 -7.62 1.44 -2.41
CA ASN A 181 -8.42 0.71 -1.41
C ASN A 181 -9.74 1.40 -1.06
N ILE A 182 -9.94 2.66 -1.44
CA ILE A 182 -11.15 3.44 -1.13
C ILE A 182 -12.17 3.19 -2.23
N SER A 183 -13.15 2.31 -1.97
CA SER A 183 -14.21 1.97 -2.93
C SER A 183 -15.27 3.07 -3.03
N GLY A 184 -15.99 3.14 -4.16
CA GLY A 184 -17.14 4.04 -4.34
C GLY A 184 -16.80 5.52 -4.55
N HIS A 185 -15.52 5.89 -4.65
CA HIS A 185 -15.07 7.26 -4.85
C HIS A 185 -14.20 7.41 -6.10
N ASP A 186 -14.36 8.53 -6.78
CA ASP A 186 -13.47 8.98 -7.86
C ASP A 186 -12.07 9.25 -7.29
N LYS A 187 -11.06 8.57 -7.85
CA LYS A 187 -9.69 8.66 -7.34
C LYS A 187 -9.05 10.02 -7.56
N GLN A 188 -9.37 10.68 -8.69
CA GLN A 188 -8.85 12.03 -8.94
C GLN A 188 -9.43 13.04 -7.93
N LYS A 189 -10.69 12.89 -7.51
CA LYS A 189 -11.27 13.73 -6.44
C LYS A 189 -10.55 13.51 -5.10
N LEU A 190 -10.18 12.27 -4.77
CA LEU A 190 -9.39 11.97 -3.56
C LEU A 190 -7.99 12.57 -3.63
N LEU A 191 -7.35 12.55 -4.80
CA LEU A 191 -6.07 13.24 -5.02
C LEU A 191 -6.20 14.75 -4.84
N LEU A 192 -7.28 15.36 -5.38
CA LEU A 192 -7.54 16.79 -5.20
C LEU A 192 -7.83 17.15 -3.75
N GLU A 193 -8.53 16.30 -2.99
CA GLU A 193 -8.73 16.51 -1.56
C GLU A 193 -7.40 16.54 -0.80
N THR A 194 -6.47 15.64 -1.15
CA THR A 194 -5.11 15.65 -0.58
C THR A 194 -4.35 16.91 -0.98
N LEU A 195 -4.46 17.37 -2.22
CA LEU A 195 -3.81 18.60 -2.69
C LEU A 195 -4.50 19.88 -2.17
N ARG A 196 -5.75 19.81 -1.71
CA ARG A 196 -6.46 20.93 -1.08
C ARG A 196 -5.69 21.44 0.15
N VAL A 197 -5.26 20.53 1.00
CA VAL A 197 -4.56 20.89 2.25
C VAL A 197 -3.10 21.30 2.05
N LEU A 198 -2.56 21.15 0.85
CA LEU A 198 -1.19 21.59 0.51
C LEU A 198 -1.17 23.10 0.27
N LYS A 199 -0.20 23.80 0.89
CA LYS A 199 0.07 25.22 0.67
C LYS A 199 0.59 25.49 -0.74
N LYS A 200 0.42 26.71 -1.22
CA LYS A 200 1.12 27.19 -2.42
C LYS A 200 2.63 27.15 -2.17
N GLY A 201 3.39 26.65 -3.14
CA GLY A 201 4.82 26.40 -3.02
C GLY A 201 5.17 25.09 -2.31
N GLY A 202 4.19 24.36 -1.76
CA GLY A 202 4.39 23.08 -1.09
C GLY A 202 4.63 21.94 -2.07
N THR A 203 5.33 20.90 -1.62
CA THR A 203 5.67 19.70 -2.43
C THR A 203 4.74 18.54 -2.17
N PHE A 204 4.54 17.67 -3.16
CA PHE A 204 3.77 16.44 -2.98
C PHE A 204 4.43 15.23 -3.64
N ALA A 205 4.24 14.06 -3.00
CA ALA A 205 4.64 12.76 -3.52
C ALA A 205 3.58 11.72 -3.15
N ILE A 206 2.78 11.32 -4.14
CA ILE A 206 1.65 10.40 -3.99
C ILE A 206 1.90 9.17 -4.86
N HIS A 207 2.11 8.02 -4.23
CA HIS A 207 2.36 6.75 -4.89
C HIS A 207 1.14 5.83 -4.76
N ASP A 208 0.60 5.35 -5.90
CA ASP A 208 -0.54 4.44 -5.89
C ASP A 208 -0.68 3.65 -7.21
N LEU A 209 -1.66 2.74 -7.26
CA LEU A 209 -2.09 2.06 -8.49
C LEU A 209 -2.96 3.01 -9.32
N MET A 210 -2.34 3.75 -10.24
CA MET A 210 -2.99 4.80 -11.03
C MET A 210 -3.26 4.38 -12.48
N SER A 211 -3.59 3.09 -12.72
CA SER A 211 -4.00 2.65 -14.05
C SER A 211 -5.27 3.37 -14.53
N PRO A 212 -5.50 3.50 -15.85
CA PRO A 212 -6.69 4.16 -16.39
C PRO A 212 -8.00 3.58 -15.87
N ALA A 213 -8.08 2.27 -15.65
CA ALA A 213 -9.26 1.60 -15.09
C ALA A 213 -9.56 2.01 -13.63
N ARG A 214 -8.55 2.47 -12.87
CA ARG A 214 -8.68 2.86 -11.46
C ARG A 214 -8.82 4.37 -11.27
N CYS A 215 -8.01 5.14 -11.98
CA CYS A 215 -7.86 6.58 -11.77
C CYS A 215 -8.27 7.43 -12.97
N GLY A 216 -8.77 6.82 -14.07
CA GLY A 216 -9.07 7.54 -15.30
C GLY A 216 -7.78 8.01 -16.00
N ASP A 217 -7.91 9.04 -16.82
CA ASP A 217 -6.79 9.63 -17.57
C ASP A 217 -5.91 10.49 -16.64
N MET A 218 -4.81 9.92 -16.19
CA MET A 218 -3.85 10.61 -15.31
C MET A 218 -2.95 11.59 -16.08
N ASP A 219 -2.76 11.42 -17.39
CA ASP A 219 -2.04 12.41 -18.19
C ASP A 219 -2.86 13.70 -18.34
N ALA A 220 -4.18 13.56 -18.57
CA ALA A 220 -5.10 14.71 -18.54
C ALA A 220 -5.13 15.35 -17.16
N PHE A 221 -5.11 14.58 -16.08
CA PHE A 221 -5.05 15.09 -14.71
C PHE A 221 -3.77 15.90 -14.45
N VAL A 222 -2.61 15.42 -14.89
CA VAL A 222 -1.34 16.17 -14.81
C VAL A 222 -1.41 17.47 -15.61
N LYS A 223 -1.97 17.45 -16.83
CA LYS A 223 -2.17 18.67 -17.64
C LYS A 223 -3.08 19.67 -16.92
N ARG A 224 -4.14 19.19 -16.29
CA ARG A 224 -5.05 20.02 -15.49
C ARG A 224 -4.33 20.68 -14.32
N LEU A 225 -3.56 19.94 -13.52
CA LEU A 225 -2.79 20.52 -12.41
C LEU A 225 -1.83 21.61 -12.89
N LYS A 226 -1.14 21.39 -14.02
CA LYS A 226 -0.25 22.41 -14.61
C LYS A 226 -1.02 23.66 -15.05
N ALA A 227 -2.21 23.50 -15.62
CA ALA A 227 -3.07 24.62 -16.00
C ALA A 227 -3.61 25.40 -14.77
N GLU A 228 -3.76 24.72 -13.62
CA GLU A 228 -4.12 25.31 -12.32
C GLU A 228 -2.93 25.98 -11.61
N GLY A 229 -1.73 26.00 -12.22
CA GLY A 229 -0.55 26.68 -11.70
C GLY A 229 0.40 25.81 -10.85
N TYR A 230 0.20 24.49 -10.84
CA TYR A 230 1.16 23.58 -10.19
C TYR A 230 2.44 23.45 -11.03
N GLU A 231 3.57 23.48 -10.34
CA GLU A 231 4.91 23.41 -10.94
C GLU A 231 5.48 21.99 -10.86
N GLU A 232 6.40 21.63 -11.79
CA GLU A 232 7.16 20.38 -11.78
C GLU A 232 6.30 19.10 -11.71
N VAL A 233 5.02 19.18 -12.10
CA VAL A 233 4.12 18.03 -12.02
C VAL A 233 4.55 16.93 -12.98
N ARG A 234 4.84 15.74 -12.44
CA ARG A 234 5.24 14.55 -13.17
C ARG A 234 4.51 13.31 -12.65
N LEU A 235 4.16 12.44 -13.57
CA LEU A 235 3.69 11.08 -13.28
C LEU A 235 4.79 10.10 -13.68
N ILE A 236 5.34 9.36 -12.73
CA ILE A 236 6.49 8.48 -12.91
C ILE A 236 6.02 7.03 -12.80
N ASP A 237 6.26 6.22 -13.82
CA ASP A 237 6.04 4.76 -13.75
C ASP A 237 7.10 4.14 -12.82
N THR A 238 6.65 3.66 -11.66
CA THR A 238 7.54 3.06 -10.66
C THR A 238 7.77 1.56 -10.91
N ALA A 239 7.03 0.99 -11.85
CA ALA A 239 7.18 -0.39 -12.32
C ALA A 239 8.13 -0.53 -13.51
N ASP A 240 8.70 0.57 -14.02
CA ASP A 240 9.68 0.58 -15.11
C ASP A 240 11.11 0.85 -14.63
N GLY A 241 11.52 0.13 -13.60
CA GLY A 241 12.89 0.13 -13.07
C GLY A 241 13.14 1.02 -11.85
N LEU A 242 12.23 1.94 -11.49
CA LEU A 242 12.45 2.82 -10.34
C LEU A 242 12.37 2.08 -9.00
N PHE A 243 11.29 1.35 -8.74
CA PHE A 243 11.12 0.54 -7.53
C PHE A 243 11.09 -0.96 -7.82
N MET A 244 10.56 -1.33 -8.97
CA MET A 244 10.45 -2.69 -9.47
C MET A 244 10.50 -2.71 -10.99
N ASN A 245 10.69 -3.87 -11.60
CA ASN A 245 10.58 -4.03 -13.04
C ASN A 245 9.16 -4.49 -13.46
N LYS A 246 8.85 -4.41 -14.76
CA LYS A 246 7.51 -4.77 -15.31
C LYS A 246 7.09 -6.21 -15.00
N LYS A 247 8.02 -7.18 -15.04
CA LYS A 247 7.70 -8.58 -14.71
C LYS A 247 7.36 -8.74 -13.23
N GLU A 248 8.16 -8.12 -12.37
CA GLU A 248 7.92 -8.13 -10.93
C GLU A 248 6.59 -7.45 -10.59
N SER A 249 6.30 -6.28 -11.16
CA SER A 249 5.04 -5.57 -10.91
C SER A 249 3.81 -6.37 -11.36
N ALA A 250 3.87 -7.03 -12.51
CA ALA A 250 2.78 -7.90 -12.97
C ALA A 250 2.55 -9.09 -12.04
N LEU A 251 3.64 -9.78 -11.63
CA LEU A 251 3.57 -10.92 -10.71
C LEU A 251 3.02 -10.54 -9.34
N LEU A 252 3.34 -9.33 -8.87
CA LEU A 252 2.92 -8.83 -7.55
C LEU A 252 1.54 -8.15 -7.57
N GLY A 253 0.89 -8.03 -8.72
CA GLY A 253 -0.38 -7.29 -8.85
C GLY A 253 -0.23 -5.77 -8.72
N LEU A 254 0.97 -5.25 -8.95
CA LEU A 254 1.33 -3.82 -8.83
C LEU A 254 1.47 -3.13 -10.20
N ALA A 255 0.98 -3.74 -11.27
CA ALA A 255 0.95 -3.11 -12.58
C ALA A 255 0.14 -1.80 -12.52
N GLY A 256 0.70 -0.72 -13.10
CA GLY A 256 0.13 0.61 -13.02
C GLY A 256 0.47 1.37 -11.73
N SER A 257 1.48 0.90 -10.97
CA SER A 257 2.06 1.69 -9.87
C SER A 257 2.74 2.93 -10.42
N MET A 258 2.24 4.08 -10.03
CA MET A 258 2.72 5.39 -10.44
C MET A 258 3.03 6.27 -9.23
N LEU A 259 4.00 7.15 -9.38
CA LEU A 259 4.32 8.18 -8.41
C LEU A 259 4.01 9.55 -9.02
N LEU A 260 2.99 10.22 -8.50
CA LEU A 260 2.62 11.59 -8.83
C LEU A 260 3.37 12.53 -7.91
N ILE A 261 4.23 13.37 -8.49
CA ILE A 261 5.03 14.37 -7.76
C ILE A 261 4.83 15.75 -8.36
N GLY A 262 5.13 16.77 -7.57
CA GLY A 262 5.11 18.16 -8.03
C GLY A 262 5.16 19.16 -6.89
N LYS A 263 4.91 20.43 -7.24
CA LYS A 263 4.84 21.56 -6.36
C LYS A 263 3.57 22.37 -6.67
N LYS A 264 2.82 22.77 -5.64
CA LYS A 264 1.57 23.52 -5.82
C LYS A 264 1.83 25.00 -6.00
#